data_15c5fa52bd4c054429bbdd3965ad9d0c
#
_entry.id   15c5fa52bd4c054429bbdd3965ad9d0c
#
_cell.length_a   1.000
_cell.length_b   1.000
_cell.length_c   1.000
_cell.angle_alpha   90.00
_cell.angle_beta   90.00
_cell.angle_gamma   90.00
#
_symmetry.space_group_name_H-M   'P 1'
#
loop_
_entity.id
_entity.type
_entity.pdbx_description
1 polymer ?
#
loop_
_entity_poly.entity_id
_entity_poly.type
_entity_poly.pdbx_seq_one_letter_code
_entity_poly.pdbx_strand_id
1 'polypeptide(L)'
;MPSLVTILRSGGRYDATWVERLARGARRFAPAFKRIVCLTDVPFMVEGVERVALRHRWPGWWSKMEAFRPGLAAGTIVLCDLDTVFAGPADALAAPGLAAMEDFFHAGRLSSALLRWSGDELAFVHGTFAADPEGWMAPGSCGPVPNAVHGDQVVIDHLLRGRGLAPAFLQRRHPGLLDFYDPAKPTCGPVVIFIGASKPDEAIGPARAAWTVDGETGPAAAGSPVLRRQRTDGG
;
A
#
# COMPACT_ATOMS: atom_id res chain seq x y z
N MET A 1 10.82 16.40 -8.32
CA MET A 1 10.28 15.33 -9.18
C MET A 1 9.43 14.39 -8.32
N PRO A 2 8.29 13.86 -8.82
CA PRO A 2 7.49 12.92 -8.06
C PRO A 2 8.21 11.60 -7.78
N SER A 3 8.09 11.12 -6.55
CA SER A 3 8.69 9.88 -6.07
C SER A 3 7.62 8.95 -5.52
N LEU A 4 7.63 7.67 -5.94
CA LEU A 4 6.87 6.61 -5.31
C LEU A 4 7.76 5.98 -4.22
N VAL A 5 7.25 5.90 -3.00
CA VAL A 5 7.96 5.35 -1.85
C VAL A 5 7.21 4.14 -1.34
N THR A 6 7.92 3.06 -1.11
CA THR A 6 7.37 1.85 -0.49
C THR A 6 8.29 1.32 0.59
N ILE A 7 7.80 0.40 1.42
CA ILE A 7 8.55 -0.17 2.53
C ILE A 7 8.61 -1.68 2.39
N LEU A 8 9.82 -2.24 2.42
CA LEU A 8 10.04 -3.67 2.55
C LEU A 8 10.75 -3.95 3.88
N ARG A 9 10.04 -4.50 4.85
CA ARG A 9 10.57 -4.89 6.14
C ARG A 9 10.79 -6.41 6.19
N SER A 10 11.96 -6.84 6.66
CA SER A 10 12.27 -8.25 6.87
C SER A 10 11.33 -8.91 7.90
N GLY A 11 11.18 -10.23 7.81
CA GLY A 11 10.38 -11.04 8.75
C GLY A 11 8.88 -11.10 8.45
N GLY A 12 8.41 -10.47 7.37
CA GLY A 12 7.05 -10.56 6.86
C GLY A 12 6.93 -11.50 5.66
N ARG A 13 5.73 -11.48 5.01
CA ARG A 13 5.47 -12.28 3.80
C ARG A 13 6.09 -11.67 2.52
N TYR A 14 6.44 -10.39 2.54
CA TYR A 14 6.91 -9.66 1.37
C TYR A 14 8.42 -9.81 1.18
N ASP A 15 8.85 -9.85 -0.07
CA ASP A 15 10.25 -9.93 -0.49
C ASP A 15 10.55 -8.95 -1.65
N ALA A 16 11.74 -9.04 -2.23
CA ALA A 16 12.16 -8.18 -3.34
C ALA A 16 11.29 -8.34 -4.60
N THR A 17 10.65 -9.50 -4.80
CA THR A 17 9.75 -9.73 -5.92
C THR A 17 8.52 -8.81 -5.86
N TRP A 18 8.03 -8.52 -4.67
CA TRP A 18 6.93 -7.58 -4.46
C TRP A 18 7.32 -6.15 -4.85
N VAL A 19 8.54 -5.75 -4.48
CA VAL A 19 9.10 -4.44 -4.89
C VAL A 19 9.22 -4.34 -6.40
N GLU A 20 9.73 -5.39 -7.05
CA GLU A 20 9.87 -5.46 -8.51
C GLU A 20 8.51 -5.33 -9.20
N ARG A 21 7.51 -6.06 -8.76
CA ARG A 21 6.16 -6.05 -9.35
C ARG A 21 5.46 -4.72 -9.17
N LEU A 22 5.52 -4.12 -7.97
CA LEU A 22 5.03 -2.78 -7.73
C LEU A 22 5.71 -1.76 -8.64
N ALA A 23 7.06 -1.81 -8.71
CA ALA A 23 7.85 -0.88 -9.52
C ALA A 23 7.55 -1.03 -11.03
N ARG A 24 7.41 -2.26 -11.52
CA ARG A 24 7.03 -2.53 -12.91
C ARG A 24 5.67 -1.95 -13.25
N GLY A 25 4.66 -2.21 -12.40
CA GLY A 25 3.32 -1.67 -12.56
C GLY A 25 3.32 -0.14 -12.55
N ALA A 26 4.02 0.47 -11.60
CA ALA A 26 4.14 1.93 -11.51
C ALA A 26 4.82 2.53 -12.75
N ARG A 27 5.91 1.95 -13.26
CA ARG A 27 6.56 2.44 -14.49
C ARG A 27 5.65 2.36 -15.70
N ARG A 28 4.86 1.29 -15.81
CA ARG A 28 3.94 1.08 -16.93
C ARG A 28 2.76 2.04 -16.89
N PHE A 29 2.17 2.26 -15.73
CA PHE A 29 0.87 2.91 -15.59
C PHE A 29 0.91 4.27 -14.88
N ALA A 30 2.04 4.63 -14.26
CA ALA A 30 2.25 5.92 -13.62
C ALA A 30 3.65 6.48 -13.94
N PRO A 31 4.02 6.66 -15.24
CA PRO A 31 5.35 7.13 -15.65
C PRO A 31 5.70 8.54 -15.17
N ALA A 32 4.75 9.27 -14.60
CA ALA A 32 5.00 10.53 -13.90
C ALA A 32 5.93 10.35 -12.69
N PHE A 33 5.95 9.19 -12.04
CA PHE A 33 6.94 8.88 -11.01
C PHE A 33 8.33 8.68 -11.63
N LYS A 34 9.21 9.64 -11.39
CA LYS A 34 10.60 9.62 -11.90
C LYS A 34 11.57 8.89 -10.98
N ARG A 35 11.18 8.65 -9.75
CA ARG A 35 11.92 7.86 -8.75
C ARG A 35 10.99 6.86 -8.11
N ILE A 36 11.49 5.65 -7.91
CA ILE A 36 10.86 4.63 -7.10
C ILE A 36 11.85 4.28 -5.99
N VAL A 37 11.47 4.50 -4.75
CA VAL A 37 12.31 4.34 -3.56
C VAL A 37 11.72 3.22 -2.70
N CYS A 38 12.55 2.28 -2.31
CA CYS A 38 12.18 1.27 -1.32
C CYS A 38 13.02 1.45 -0.06
N LEU A 39 12.35 1.80 1.04
CA LEU A 39 12.96 1.80 2.36
C LEU A 39 12.98 0.36 2.89
N THR A 40 14.16 -0.15 3.26
CA THR A 40 14.27 -1.57 3.60
C THR A 40 15.50 -1.89 4.45
N ASP A 41 15.39 -2.97 5.20
CA ASP A 41 16.50 -3.66 5.88
C ASP A 41 16.93 -4.94 5.13
N VAL A 42 16.31 -5.23 3.97
CA VAL A 42 16.62 -6.40 3.15
C VAL A 42 17.57 -6.00 2.01
N PRO A 43 18.70 -6.72 1.81
CA PRO A 43 19.53 -6.50 0.64
C PRO A 43 18.83 -7.06 -0.62
N PHE A 44 18.67 -6.23 -1.64
CA PHE A 44 18.18 -6.64 -2.96
C PHE A 44 18.67 -5.71 -4.05
N MET A 45 18.56 -6.15 -5.30
CA MET A 45 18.73 -5.33 -6.48
C MET A 45 17.49 -5.49 -7.36
N VAL A 46 16.78 -4.38 -7.58
CA VAL A 46 15.67 -4.28 -8.53
C VAL A 46 15.97 -3.10 -9.43
N GLU A 47 16.00 -3.32 -10.73
CA GLU A 47 16.33 -2.29 -11.71
C GLU A 47 15.44 -1.05 -11.54
N GLY A 48 16.09 0.13 -11.52
CA GLY A 48 15.41 1.43 -11.40
C GLY A 48 14.66 1.64 -10.07
N VAL A 49 14.91 0.84 -9.03
CA VAL A 49 14.45 1.07 -7.66
C VAL A 49 15.64 1.49 -6.81
N GLU A 50 15.53 2.66 -6.21
CA GLU A 50 16.49 3.14 -5.24
C GLU A 50 16.24 2.47 -3.89
N ARG A 51 17.22 1.71 -3.42
CA ARG A 51 17.17 1.11 -2.09
C ARG A 51 17.72 2.07 -1.05
N VAL A 52 16.91 2.37 -0.04
CA VAL A 52 17.30 3.24 1.07
C VAL A 52 17.16 2.46 2.38
N ALA A 53 18.19 2.47 3.22
CA ALA A 53 18.17 1.72 4.46
C ALA A 53 17.14 2.27 5.47
N LEU A 54 16.39 1.36 6.10
CA LEU A 54 15.65 1.67 7.32
C LEU A 54 16.64 2.02 8.44
N ARG A 55 16.35 3.08 9.19
CA ARG A 55 17.21 3.54 10.31
C ARG A 55 16.83 2.92 11.65
N HIS A 56 15.54 2.52 11.77
CA HIS A 56 14.98 1.99 13.00
C HIS A 56 14.49 0.55 12.80
N ARG A 57 14.38 -0.18 13.91
CA ARG A 57 13.88 -1.56 13.91
C ARG A 57 12.39 -1.65 14.26
N TRP A 58 11.61 -0.64 13.85
CA TRP A 58 10.18 -0.65 14.10
C TRP A 58 9.50 -1.83 13.40
N PRO A 59 8.65 -2.59 14.10
CA PRO A 59 8.12 -3.85 13.59
C PRO A 59 6.99 -3.65 12.59
N GLY A 60 6.88 -4.54 11.59
CA GLY A 60 5.76 -4.62 10.66
C GLY A 60 5.42 -3.28 10.01
N TRP A 61 4.15 -2.92 10.03
CA TRP A 61 3.64 -1.67 9.44
C TRP A 61 4.19 -0.39 10.09
N TRP A 62 4.70 -0.45 11.33
CA TRP A 62 5.31 0.71 11.98
C TRP A 62 6.56 1.22 11.25
N SER A 63 7.20 0.38 10.45
CA SER A 63 8.31 0.79 9.58
C SER A 63 7.91 1.85 8.55
N LYS A 64 6.62 2.04 8.25
CA LYS A 64 6.11 3.12 7.39
C LYS A 64 6.42 4.52 7.93
N MET A 65 6.60 4.68 9.25
CA MET A 65 6.97 5.95 9.84
C MET A 65 8.31 6.49 9.32
N GLU A 66 9.18 5.63 8.79
CA GLU A 66 10.41 6.01 8.13
C GLU A 66 10.21 6.78 6.82
N ALA A 67 9.06 6.62 6.16
CA ALA A 67 8.75 7.35 4.93
C ALA A 67 8.60 8.86 5.16
N PHE A 68 8.31 9.27 6.38
CA PHE A 68 8.15 10.67 6.79
C PHE A 68 9.44 11.33 7.27
N ARG A 69 10.57 10.62 7.27
CA ARG A 69 11.84 11.22 7.71
C ARG A 69 12.26 12.36 6.79
N PRO A 70 12.86 13.44 7.33
CA PRO A 70 13.27 14.58 6.52
C PRO A 70 14.36 14.21 5.51
N GLY A 71 14.35 14.87 4.36
CA GLY A 71 15.35 14.72 3.31
C GLY A 71 15.25 13.43 2.50
N LEU A 72 14.15 12.65 2.61
CA LEU A 72 13.99 11.41 1.84
C LEU A 72 13.85 11.69 0.34
N ALA A 73 13.04 12.67 -0.03
CA ALA A 73 12.85 13.10 -1.41
C ALA A 73 12.37 14.55 -1.46
N ALA A 74 12.72 15.26 -2.54
CA ALA A 74 12.17 16.58 -2.85
C ALA A 74 10.96 16.45 -3.77
N GLY A 75 10.01 17.38 -3.66
CA GLY A 75 8.79 17.42 -4.48
C GLY A 75 7.71 16.45 -3.97
N THR A 76 6.85 15.99 -4.85
CA THR A 76 5.75 15.10 -4.48
C THR A 76 6.27 13.72 -4.07
N ILE A 77 5.85 13.26 -2.91
CA ILE A 77 6.10 11.91 -2.38
C ILE A 77 4.77 11.19 -2.29
N VAL A 78 4.71 9.96 -2.79
CA VAL A 78 3.57 9.06 -2.62
C VAL A 78 4.05 7.80 -1.91
N LEU A 79 3.64 7.62 -0.67
CA LEU A 79 3.77 6.35 0.04
C LEU A 79 2.75 5.38 -0.50
N CYS A 80 3.18 4.16 -0.79
CA CYS A 80 2.35 3.10 -1.34
C CYS A 80 2.70 1.77 -0.70
N ASP A 81 1.69 1.01 -0.28
CA ASP A 81 1.87 -0.35 0.24
C ASP A 81 2.35 -1.30 -0.87
N LEU A 82 3.20 -2.27 -0.48
CA LEU A 82 3.79 -3.25 -1.42
C LEU A 82 2.75 -4.15 -2.11
N ASP A 83 1.60 -4.35 -1.50
CA ASP A 83 0.51 -5.14 -2.05
C ASP A 83 -0.48 -4.31 -2.90
N THR A 84 -0.08 -3.12 -3.31
CA THR A 84 -0.82 -2.33 -4.29
C THR A 84 -0.50 -2.78 -5.71
N VAL A 85 -1.52 -2.90 -6.56
CA VAL A 85 -1.36 -3.29 -7.97
C VAL A 85 -1.75 -2.15 -8.89
N PHE A 86 -0.83 -1.72 -9.74
CA PHE A 86 -1.11 -0.79 -10.84
C PHE A 86 -1.61 -1.61 -12.04
N ALA A 87 -2.87 -1.45 -12.39
CA ALA A 87 -3.54 -2.18 -13.47
C ALA A 87 -3.98 -1.26 -14.64
N GLY A 88 -3.85 0.06 -14.49
CA GLY A 88 -4.22 1.05 -15.50
C GLY A 88 -3.62 2.42 -15.20
N PRO A 89 -3.87 3.45 -16.06
CA PRO A 89 -3.28 4.78 -15.95
C PRO A 89 -3.50 5.41 -14.57
N ALA A 90 -2.41 5.81 -13.90
CA ALA A 90 -2.40 6.29 -12.52
C ALA A 90 -1.51 7.53 -12.28
N ASP A 91 -1.14 8.28 -13.31
CA ASP A 91 -0.31 9.49 -13.20
C ASP A 91 -0.92 10.56 -12.28
N ALA A 92 -2.25 10.55 -12.09
CA ALA A 92 -2.94 11.45 -11.16
C ALA A 92 -2.45 11.31 -9.70
N LEU A 93 -1.87 10.16 -9.32
CA LEU A 93 -1.26 9.98 -8.00
C LEU A 93 -0.06 10.91 -7.80
N ALA A 94 0.68 11.23 -8.86
CA ALA A 94 1.88 12.07 -8.82
C ALA A 94 1.60 13.59 -8.80
N ALA A 95 0.32 14.01 -8.80
CA ALA A 95 -0.06 15.42 -8.71
C ALA A 95 0.41 16.03 -7.37
N PRO A 96 0.60 17.37 -7.27
CA PRO A 96 1.00 18.01 -6.03
C PRO A 96 -0.12 18.07 -4.98
N GLY A 97 0.28 18.33 -3.72
CA GLY A 97 -0.59 18.59 -2.59
C GLY A 97 -0.89 17.37 -1.71
N LEU A 98 -1.26 17.66 -0.47
CA LEU A 98 -1.56 16.66 0.54
C LEU A 98 -2.84 15.91 0.20
N ALA A 99 -2.74 14.58 0.05
CA ALA A 99 -3.87 13.71 -0.23
C ALA A 99 -3.63 12.30 0.33
N ALA A 100 -4.71 11.59 0.61
CA ALA A 100 -4.67 10.23 1.13
C ALA A 100 -5.75 9.37 0.47
N MET A 101 -5.59 8.08 0.53
CA MET A 101 -6.69 7.16 0.29
C MET A 101 -7.74 7.30 1.39
N GLU A 102 -9.01 7.36 1.04
CA GLU A 102 -10.11 7.16 1.97
C GLU A 102 -10.30 5.66 2.22
N ASP A 103 -10.52 5.28 3.48
CA ASP A 103 -10.87 3.89 3.83
C ASP A 103 -12.14 3.48 3.08
N PHE A 104 -12.10 2.37 2.36
CA PHE A 104 -13.24 1.91 1.55
C PHE A 104 -14.48 1.53 2.37
N PHE A 105 -14.30 1.21 3.64
CA PHE A 105 -15.38 0.76 4.53
C PHE A 105 -15.78 1.80 5.58
N HIS A 106 -14.97 2.85 5.76
CA HIS A 106 -15.19 3.88 6.78
C HIS A 106 -14.99 5.27 6.17
N ALA A 107 -16.06 5.84 5.66
CA ALA A 107 -16.05 7.18 5.07
C ALA A 107 -15.47 8.24 6.01
N GLY A 108 -14.65 9.13 5.49
CA GLY A 108 -13.98 10.19 6.24
C GLY A 108 -12.74 9.74 7.02
N ARG A 109 -12.36 8.46 6.94
CA ARG A 109 -11.15 7.92 7.56
C ARG A 109 -10.02 7.81 6.55
N LEU A 110 -8.84 8.27 6.94
CA LEU A 110 -7.62 8.09 6.17
C LEU A 110 -7.22 6.61 6.17
N SER A 111 -6.75 6.11 5.02
CA SER A 111 -5.98 4.87 4.91
C SER A 111 -4.52 5.17 4.55
N SER A 112 -3.60 4.55 5.26
CA SER A 112 -2.15 4.70 5.04
C SER A 112 -1.62 3.89 3.86
N ALA A 113 -2.48 3.13 3.17
CA ALA A 113 -2.08 2.35 2.00
C ALA A 113 -1.60 3.24 0.84
N LEU A 114 -2.19 4.45 0.71
CA LEU A 114 -1.71 5.51 -0.19
C LEU A 114 -1.81 6.87 0.50
N LEU A 115 -0.67 7.53 0.64
CA LEU A 115 -0.58 8.88 1.21
C LEU A 115 0.40 9.71 0.37
N ARG A 116 0.00 10.94 0.04
CA ARG A 116 0.74 11.87 -0.79
C ARG A 116 0.99 13.19 -0.08
N TRP A 117 2.21 13.71 -0.16
CA TRP A 117 2.61 14.99 0.40
C TRP A 117 3.79 15.59 -0.38
N SER A 118 4.31 16.76 0.02
CA SER A 118 5.43 17.42 -0.64
C SER A 118 6.64 17.55 0.30
N GLY A 119 7.80 17.07 -0.14
CA GLY A 119 9.07 17.22 0.58
C GLY A 119 8.97 16.83 2.05
N ASP A 120 9.39 17.74 2.92
CA ASP A 120 9.41 17.52 4.37
C ASP A 120 8.11 17.98 5.08
N GLU A 121 7.02 18.23 4.34
CA GLU A 121 5.72 18.68 4.90
C GLU A 121 5.23 17.81 6.07
N LEU A 122 5.44 16.50 5.99
CA LEU A 122 5.05 15.54 7.02
C LEU A 122 6.22 15.04 7.88
N ALA A 123 7.38 15.71 7.87
CA ALA A 123 8.54 15.29 8.67
C ALA A 123 8.26 15.24 10.19
N PHE A 124 7.31 16.05 10.67
CA PHE A 124 6.86 16.01 12.06
C PHE A 124 6.26 14.66 12.47
N VAL A 125 5.64 13.91 11.53
CA VAL A 125 5.09 12.56 11.82
C VAL A 125 6.22 11.63 12.26
N HIS A 126 7.32 11.60 11.49
CA HIS A 126 8.50 10.84 11.86
C HIS A 126 9.09 11.32 13.18
N GLY A 127 9.31 12.64 13.34
CA GLY A 127 9.93 13.20 14.55
C GLY A 127 9.12 12.91 15.82
N THR A 128 7.79 13.07 15.75
CA THR A 128 6.91 12.80 16.88
C THR A 128 6.88 11.31 17.23
N PHE A 129 6.78 10.43 16.22
CA PHE A 129 6.80 8.99 16.44
C PHE A 129 8.16 8.50 16.98
N ALA A 130 9.27 8.99 16.43
CA ALA A 130 10.61 8.59 16.82
C ALA A 130 11.00 9.05 18.25
N ALA A 131 10.33 10.08 18.78
CA ALA A 131 10.56 10.54 20.15
C ALA A 131 10.02 9.56 21.22
N ASP A 132 8.94 8.82 20.91
CA ASP A 132 8.36 7.82 21.81
C ASP A 132 7.68 6.71 20.99
N PRO A 133 8.42 5.86 20.28
CA PRO A 133 7.82 4.85 19.42
C PRO A 133 7.04 3.79 20.21
N GLU A 134 7.47 3.42 21.40
CA GLU A 134 6.76 2.43 22.25
C GLU A 134 5.43 2.99 22.72
N GLY A 135 5.38 4.25 23.16
CA GLY A 135 4.15 4.92 23.53
C GLY A 135 3.16 5.00 22.38
N TRP A 136 3.63 5.38 21.16
CA TRP A 136 2.76 5.44 19.99
C TRP A 136 2.30 4.05 19.50
N MET A 137 3.11 3.03 19.63
CA MET A 137 2.75 1.64 19.29
C MET A 137 1.79 1.02 20.31
N ALA A 138 1.70 1.55 21.51
CA ALA A 138 0.82 1.03 22.55
C ALA A 138 -0.67 1.19 22.15
N PRO A 139 -1.50 0.16 22.30
CA PRO A 139 -2.94 0.26 22.04
C PRO A 139 -3.58 1.40 22.84
N GLY A 140 -4.38 2.24 22.15
CA GLY A 140 -5.08 3.36 22.77
C GLY A 140 -4.30 4.66 22.87
N SER A 141 -3.05 4.75 22.38
CA SER A 141 -2.24 5.98 22.36
C SER A 141 -2.92 7.16 21.66
N CYS A 142 -3.82 6.90 20.71
CA CYS A 142 -4.61 7.90 19.98
C CYS A 142 -6.04 8.04 20.53
N GLY A 143 -6.34 7.47 21.70
CA GLY A 143 -7.71 7.35 22.19
C GLY A 143 -8.55 6.31 21.45
N PRO A 144 -9.84 6.19 21.78
CA PRO A 144 -10.71 5.22 21.14
C PRO A 144 -11.00 5.62 19.68
N VAL A 145 -10.69 4.73 18.75
CA VAL A 145 -11.06 4.87 17.33
C VAL A 145 -12.03 3.75 16.97
N PRO A 146 -13.33 4.02 16.85
CA PRO A 146 -14.32 2.99 16.60
C PRO A 146 -14.00 2.16 15.35
N ASN A 147 -14.10 0.83 15.44
CA ASN A 147 -13.89 -0.09 14.32
C ASN A 147 -12.52 0.04 13.63
N ALA A 148 -11.48 0.44 14.36
CA ALA A 148 -10.12 0.47 13.86
C ALA A 148 -9.22 -0.45 14.67
N VAL A 149 -8.34 -1.16 13.97
CA VAL A 149 -7.18 -1.81 14.58
C VAL A 149 -6.12 -0.74 14.80
N HIS A 150 -5.57 -0.67 16.01
CA HIS A 150 -4.48 0.26 16.31
C HIS A 150 -3.26 -0.08 15.46
N GLY A 151 -2.73 0.90 14.75
CA GLY A 151 -1.62 0.75 13.83
C GLY A 151 -1.15 2.08 13.26
N ASP A 152 -0.24 2.02 12.29
CA ASP A 152 0.34 3.18 11.62
C ASP A 152 -0.72 4.15 11.09
N GLN A 153 -1.77 3.64 10.47
CA GLN A 153 -2.88 4.44 9.92
C GLN A 153 -3.55 5.32 10.98
N VAL A 154 -3.85 4.75 12.15
CA VAL A 154 -4.50 5.47 13.25
C VAL A 154 -3.59 6.56 13.81
N VAL A 155 -2.30 6.25 13.99
CA VAL A 155 -1.32 7.22 14.50
C VAL A 155 -1.07 8.33 13.48
N ILE A 156 -0.92 8.02 12.20
CA ILE A 156 -0.76 9.02 11.13
C ILE A 156 -1.96 9.97 11.11
N ASP A 157 -3.19 9.45 11.07
CA ASP A 157 -4.41 10.27 11.06
C ASP A 157 -4.51 11.15 12.30
N HIS A 158 -4.21 10.60 13.49
CA HIS A 158 -4.19 11.35 14.75
C HIS A 158 -3.18 12.51 14.71
N LEU A 159 -1.95 12.26 14.26
CA LEU A 159 -0.90 13.28 14.17
C LEU A 159 -1.24 14.38 13.15
N LEU A 160 -1.80 14.01 11.99
CA LEU A 160 -2.24 14.98 10.98
C LEU A 160 -3.35 15.87 11.53
N ARG A 161 -4.38 15.30 12.14
CA ARG A 161 -5.50 16.05 12.76
C ARG A 161 -5.00 16.95 13.88
N GLY A 162 -4.07 16.48 14.71
CA GLY A 162 -3.46 17.28 15.77
C GLY A 162 -2.70 18.52 15.26
N ARG A 163 -2.30 18.52 13.99
CA ARG A 163 -1.70 19.68 13.30
C ARG A 163 -2.70 20.47 12.45
N GLY A 164 -3.99 20.15 12.51
CA GLY A 164 -5.00 20.78 11.67
C GLY A 164 -4.91 20.41 10.19
N LEU A 165 -4.16 19.35 9.84
CA LEU A 165 -4.02 18.89 8.47
C LEU A 165 -5.13 17.91 8.10
N ALA A 166 -5.81 18.17 6.98
CA ALA A 166 -6.86 17.32 6.44
C ALA A 166 -6.49 16.96 4.99
N PRO A 167 -5.92 15.76 4.76
CA PRO A 167 -5.62 15.30 3.40
C PRO A 167 -6.89 15.25 2.55
N ALA A 168 -6.78 15.68 1.29
CA ALA A 168 -7.86 15.46 0.35
C ALA A 168 -7.95 13.97 0.00
N PHE A 169 -9.16 13.41 -0.05
CA PHE A 169 -9.32 12.02 -0.42
C PHE A 169 -9.16 11.79 -1.92
N LEU A 170 -8.27 10.87 -2.28
CA LEU A 170 -7.93 10.54 -3.67
C LEU A 170 -9.15 10.06 -4.46
N GLN A 171 -10.00 9.22 -3.86
CA GLN A 171 -11.21 8.71 -4.51
C GLN A 171 -12.22 9.81 -4.84
N ARG A 172 -12.28 10.88 -4.02
CA ARG A 172 -13.16 12.02 -4.26
C ARG A 172 -12.61 12.95 -5.33
N ARG A 173 -11.28 13.11 -5.41
CA ARG A 173 -10.60 13.93 -6.43
C ARG A 173 -10.50 13.24 -7.78
N HIS A 174 -10.39 11.92 -7.77
CA HIS A 174 -10.18 11.09 -8.96
C HIS A 174 -11.10 9.87 -8.88
N PRO A 175 -12.43 10.06 -9.11
CA PRO A 175 -13.38 8.95 -9.06
C PRO A 175 -12.98 7.82 -10.02
N GLY A 176 -13.00 6.59 -9.53
CA GLY A 176 -12.62 5.41 -10.29
C GLY A 176 -11.12 5.13 -10.41
N LEU A 177 -10.24 5.99 -9.86
CA LEU A 177 -8.79 5.75 -9.87
C LEU A 177 -8.39 4.60 -8.96
N LEU A 178 -8.94 4.57 -7.74
CA LEU A 178 -8.66 3.55 -6.73
C LEU A 178 -9.83 2.58 -6.61
N ASP A 179 -9.53 1.31 -6.54
CA ASP A 179 -10.48 0.24 -6.25
C ASP A 179 -9.88 -0.72 -5.22
N PHE A 180 -10.70 -1.48 -4.51
CA PHE A 180 -10.21 -2.57 -3.68
C PHE A 180 -10.41 -3.91 -4.39
N TYR A 181 -9.50 -4.84 -4.10
CA TYR A 181 -9.61 -6.19 -4.64
C TYR A 181 -10.84 -6.91 -4.08
N ASP A 182 -11.67 -7.39 -4.99
CA ASP A 182 -12.83 -8.23 -4.73
C ASP A 182 -12.85 -9.34 -5.79
N PRO A 183 -12.70 -10.62 -5.39
CA PRO A 183 -12.68 -11.74 -6.34
C PRO A 183 -13.97 -11.91 -7.13
N ALA A 184 -15.10 -11.34 -6.66
CA ALA A 184 -16.38 -11.37 -7.35
C ALA A 184 -16.50 -10.30 -8.45
N LYS A 185 -15.59 -9.31 -8.49
CA LYS A 185 -15.60 -8.28 -9.52
C LYS A 185 -14.93 -8.76 -10.80
N PRO A 186 -15.57 -8.62 -11.97
CA PRO A 186 -14.99 -9.01 -13.27
C PRO A 186 -13.90 -8.04 -13.76
N THR A 187 -13.85 -6.84 -13.22
CA THR A 187 -12.91 -5.77 -13.57
C THR A 187 -12.32 -5.15 -12.33
N CYS A 188 -11.23 -4.43 -12.49
CA CYS A 188 -10.62 -3.64 -11.41
C CYS A 188 -10.33 -2.22 -11.90
N GLY A 189 -10.22 -1.27 -10.96
CA GLY A 189 -9.76 0.09 -11.23
C GLY A 189 -8.27 0.15 -11.61
N PRO A 190 -7.80 1.32 -12.04
CA PRO A 190 -6.39 1.53 -12.41
C PRO A 190 -5.40 1.21 -11.30
N VAL A 191 -5.77 1.42 -10.05
CA VAL A 191 -4.96 1.08 -8.87
C VAL A 191 -5.80 0.24 -7.92
N VAL A 192 -5.35 -0.99 -7.67
CA VAL A 192 -6.06 -1.96 -6.84
C VAL A 192 -5.38 -2.10 -5.49
N ILE A 193 -6.14 -1.89 -4.45
CA ILE A 193 -5.71 -2.00 -3.05
C ILE A 193 -6.16 -3.34 -2.48
N PHE A 194 -5.27 -4.05 -1.84
CA PHE A 194 -5.58 -5.31 -1.17
C PHE A 194 -5.79 -5.07 0.32
N ILE A 195 -6.96 -5.47 0.82
CA ILE A 195 -7.37 -5.24 2.21
C ILE A 195 -7.48 -6.58 2.93
N GLY A 196 -6.91 -6.64 4.13
CA GLY A 196 -6.98 -7.86 4.95
C GLY A 196 -6.12 -9.01 4.42
N ALA A 197 -6.68 -10.23 4.42
CA ALA A 197 -5.95 -11.45 4.12
C ALA A 197 -5.63 -11.65 2.64
N SER A 198 -6.51 -11.20 1.74
CA SER A 198 -6.30 -11.34 0.29
C SER A 198 -5.08 -10.55 -0.18
N LYS A 199 -4.26 -11.18 -1.01
CA LYS A 199 -3.03 -10.57 -1.53
C LYS A 199 -2.89 -10.79 -3.04
N PRO A 200 -2.10 -9.94 -3.75
CA PRO A 200 -1.92 -10.02 -5.20
C PRO A 200 -1.46 -11.37 -5.73
N ASP A 201 -0.63 -12.09 -4.98
CA ASP A 201 -0.13 -13.42 -5.35
C ASP A 201 -1.20 -14.52 -5.30
N GLU A 202 -2.29 -14.29 -4.59
CA GLU A 202 -3.47 -15.17 -4.49
C GLU A 202 -4.66 -14.66 -5.29
N ALA A 203 -4.53 -13.47 -5.91
CA ALA A 203 -5.59 -12.84 -6.69
C ALA A 203 -5.96 -13.65 -7.95
N ILE A 204 -7.13 -13.41 -8.47
CA ILE A 204 -7.61 -13.89 -9.77
C ILE A 204 -8.00 -12.72 -10.67
N GLY A 205 -8.22 -13.00 -11.97
CA GLY A 205 -8.72 -12.00 -12.91
C GLY A 205 -7.74 -10.86 -13.21
N PRO A 206 -8.23 -9.65 -13.54
CA PRO A 206 -7.41 -8.54 -14.01
C PRO A 206 -6.33 -8.08 -13.04
N ALA A 207 -6.62 -8.09 -11.73
CA ALA A 207 -5.64 -7.72 -10.71
C ALA A 207 -4.46 -8.70 -10.69
N ARG A 208 -4.73 -10.01 -10.82
CA ARG A 208 -3.68 -11.02 -10.94
C ARG A 208 -2.88 -10.84 -12.23
N ALA A 209 -3.55 -10.63 -13.35
CA ALA A 209 -2.89 -10.42 -14.63
C ALA A 209 -1.94 -9.20 -14.61
N ALA A 210 -2.34 -8.11 -13.96
CA ALA A 210 -1.49 -6.93 -13.79
C ALA A 210 -0.31 -7.17 -12.82
N TRP A 211 -0.47 -8.07 -11.87
CA TRP A 211 0.55 -8.43 -10.89
C TRP A 211 1.61 -9.39 -11.45
N THR A 212 1.23 -10.32 -12.33
CA THR A 212 2.14 -11.35 -12.85
C THR A 212 3.11 -10.79 -13.90
N VAL A 213 4.24 -11.45 -14.08
CA VAL A 213 5.18 -11.22 -15.19
C VAL A 213 4.73 -12.08 -16.38
N ASP A 214 4.87 -11.57 -17.59
CA ASP A 214 4.63 -12.35 -18.81
C ASP A 214 5.49 -13.64 -18.77
N GLY A 215 4.83 -14.80 -18.83
CA GLY A 215 5.47 -16.12 -18.74
C GLY A 215 5.35 -16.82 -17.38
N GLU A 216 4.91 -16.15 -16.31
CA GLU A 216 4.54 -16.84 -15.07
C GLU A 216 3.14 -17.47 -15.23
N THR A 217 3.06 -18.78 -15.30
CA THR A 217 1.80 -19.51 -15.12
C THR A 217 1.41 -19.41 -13.63
N GLY A 218 0.31 -18.73 -13.35
CA GLY A 218 -0.27 -18.75 -11.99
C GLY A 218 -0.54 -20.19 -11.52
N PRO A 219 -0.70 -20.44 -10.22
CA PRO A 219 -1.10 -21.76 -9.74
C PRO A 219 -2.35 -22.18 -10.52
N ALA A 220 -2.30 -23.37 -11.13
CA ALA A 220 -3.42 -23.96 -11.84
C ALA A 220 -4.63 -23.89 -10.90
N ALA A 221 -5.76 -23.35 -11.37
CA ALA A 221 -6.98 -23.34 -10.61
C ALA A 221 -7.22 -24.75 -10.10
N ALA A 222 -7.18 -24.95 -8.77
CA ALA A 222 -7.45 -26.22 -8.15
C ALA A 222 -8.85 -26.64 -8.62
N GLY A 223 -8.89 -27.71 -9.41
CA GLY A 223 -10.13 -28.22 -9.99
C GLY A 223 -11.17 -28.39 -8.91
N SER A 224 -12.34 -27.80 -9.11
CA SER A 224 -13.51 -28.02 -8.26
C SER A 224 -13.71 -29.51 -8.08
N PRO A 225 -13.87 -30.01 -6.86
CA PRO A 225 -14.18 -31.42 -6.65
C PRO A 225 -15.53 -31.71 -7.29
N VAL A 226 -15.53 -32.51 -8.34
CA VAL A 226 -16.74 -33.09 -8.93
C VAL A 226 -17.38 -33.95 -7.85
N LEU A 227 -18.45 -33.44 -7.25
CA LEU A 227 -19.34 -34.21 -6.38
C LEU A 227 -19.94 -35.35 -7.21
N ARG A 228 -19.31 -36.54 -7.14
CA ARG A 228 -19.94 -37.80 -7.58
C ARG A 228 -21.13 -38.05 -6.68
N ARG A 229 -22.32 -37.83 -7.20
CA ARG A 229 -23.55 -38.37 -6.63
C ARG A 229 -23.44 -39.90 -6.67
N GLN A 230 -23.28 -40.50 -5.51
CA GLN A 230 -23.54 -41.95 -5.36
C GLN A 230 -25.03 -42.19 -5.57
N ARG A 231 -25.36 -42.90 -6.63
CA ARG A 231 -26.68 -43.51 -6.80
C ARG A 231 -26.73 -44.65 -5.78
N THR A 232 -27.63 -44.56 -4.83
CA THR A 232 -28.09 -45.71 -4.04
C THR A 232 -29.16 -46.39 -4.86
N ASP A 233 -28.79 -47.49 -5.54
CA ASP A 233 -29.76 -48.44 -6.07
C ASP A 233 -30.22 -49.28 -4.89
N GLY A 234 -31.52 -49.24 -4.65
CA GLY A 234 -32.17 -50.07 -3.67
C GLY A 234 -32.32 -51.51 -4.18
N GLY A 235 -32.23 -52.45 -3.28
CA GLY A 235 -32.67 -53.84 -3.32
C GLY A 235 -33.21 -54.18 -1.96
#